data_21491c120caa5871b6b1419789b96274
#
_entry.id   21491c120caa5871b6b1419789b96274
#
_cell.length_a   1.000
_cell.length_b   1.000
_cell.length_c   1.000
_cell.angle_alpha   90.00
_cell.angle_beta   90.00
_cell.angle_gamma   90.00
#
_symmetry.space_group_name_H-M   'P 1'
#
loop_
_entity.id
_entity.type
_entity.pdbx_description
1 polymer ?
#
loop_
_entity_poly.entity_id
_entity_poly.type
_entity_poly.pdbx_seq_one_letter_code
_entity_poly.pdbx_strand_id
1 'polypeptide(L)'
;VKILVVPMLARSRVGGPWSRAQQIARAFRSRGHEVTLAWGDDGNCVDPVAQAFEIPVPSPLGLPEAIARHTFPLASRLGLMGRKPVHSFEEVLWLTGALDYRYSCVVVEKLREFMRSWRPDVVYSEFNLASVIAARVEGILCVGSGSQPTTVAYASNPRKSAGIRRLLREMDMPAPASSLTILEGMKRRFIPSCPSLEPEAGERATYCGFLGDVPKLDARSTDRDCAVVYLGSGSVPAGVAVRAGRQLSSALDCDVYVAGVPEAAYSAAGREVHCAPRLNFAELLPRARVMVHHGGQNSMMDALAYEVPQVVVPGRVFERQFNAEAVERTRCGLSVRAPKPALIAEAALRLVNEAPLSGGLASLRDELLELGGTERIVSEVEEIPYL
;
A
#
# COMPACT_ATOMS: atom_id res chain seq x y z
N VAL A 1 -7.29 16.45 -20.99
CA VAL A 1 -6.78 15.09 -21.22
C VAL A 1 -7.67 14.10 -20.50
N LYS A 2 -7.99 12.96 -21.13
CA LYS A 2 -8.78 11.87 -20.53
C LYS A 2 -7.84 10.87 -19.89
N ILE A 3 -8.03 10.63 -18.58
CA ILE A 3 -7.15 9.77 -17.80
C ILE A 3 -7.96 8.63 -17.15
N LEU A 4 -7.58 7.39 -17.46
CA LEU A 4 -8.15 6.20 -16.83
C LEU A 4 -7.23 5.73 -15.70
N VAL A 5 -7.68 5.83 -14.45
CA VAL A 5 -6.94 5.33 -13.28
C VAL A 5 -7.44 3.94 -12.90
N VAL A 6 -6.55 2.96 -12.85
CA VAL A 6 -6.91 1.56 -12.61
C VAL A 6 -6.13 0.99 -11.43
N PRO A 7 -6.74 0.85 -10.24
CA PRO A 7 -6.09 0.25 -9.08
C PRO A 7 -6.03 -1.28 -9.17
N MET A 8 -5.06 -1.86 -8.49
CA MET A 8 -5.10 -3.27 -8.13
C MET A 8 -6.28 -3.52 -7.19
N LEU A 9 -7.14 -4.44 -7.56
CA LEU A 9 -8.26 -4.88 -6.75
C LEU A 9 -7.95 -6.22 -6.09
N ALA A 10 -8.48 -6.45 -4.90
CA ALA A 10 -8.40 -7.75 -4.22
C ALA A 10 -9.51 -7.88 -3.18
N ARG A 11 -10.15 -9.06 -3.08
CA ARG A 11 -11.19 -9.33 -2.07
C ARG A 11 -10.72 -9.24 -0.61
N SER A 12 -9.44 -9.07 -0.39
CA SER A 12 -8.84 -8.92 0.95
C SER A 12 -8.94 -7.51 1.55
N ARG A 13 -9.68 -6.60 0.93
CA ARG A 13 -9.76 -5.17 1.33
C ARG A 13 -8.36 -4.54 1.42
N VAL A 14 -7.56 -4.72 0.38
CA VAL A 14 -6.26 -4.05 0.26
C VAL A 14 -6.51 -2.56 0.05
N GLY A 15 -6.49 -1.78 1.12
CA GLY A 15 -6.81 -0.35 1.08
C GLY A 15 -5.72 0.52 0.44
N GLY A 16 -4.48 0.06 0.40
CA GLY A 16 -3.33 0.84 -0.08
C GLY A 16 -3.46 1.31 -1.53
N PRO A 17 -3.55 0.40 -2.51
CA PRO A 17 -3.69 0.78 -3.93
C PRO A 17 -4.96 1.59 -4.21
N TRP A 18 -6.07 1.26 -3.55
CA TRP A 18 -7.30 2.02 -3.68
C TRP A 18 -7.15 3.48 -3.19
N SER A 19 -6.61 3.68 -1.99
CA SER A 19 -6.39 5.02 -1.42
C SER A 19 -5.48 5.86 -2.32
N ARG A 20 -4.38 5.30 -2.83
CA ARG A 20 -3.47 6.00 -3.74
C ARG A 20 -4.14 6.33 -5.08
N ALA A 21 -4.89 5.40 -5.66
CA ALA A 21 -5.63 5.65 -6.91
C ALA A 21 -6.63 6.80 -6.75
N GLN A 22 -7.32 6.90 -5.62
CA GLN A 22 -8.21 8.03 -5.33
C GLN A 22 -7.46 9.35 -5.21
N GLN A 23 -6.32 9.39 -4.50
CA GLN A 23 -5.50 10.60 -4.38
C GLN A 23 -5.00 11.08 -5.75
N ILE A 24 -4.52 10.16 -6.58
CA ILE A 24 -4.05 10.42 -7.94
C ILE A 24 -5.20 10.91 -8.84
N ALA A 25 -6.35 10.26 -8.78
CA ALA A 25 -7.54 10.68 -9.54
C ALA A 25 -8.00 12.09 -9.16
N ARG A 26 -7.98 12.43 -7.85
CA ARG A 26 -8.29 13.78 -7.37
C ARG A 26 -7.28 14.81 -7.89
N ALA A 27 -5.98 14.49 -7.85
CA ALA A 27 -4.93 15.38 -8.32
C ALA A 27 -5.07 15.70 -9.82
N PHE A 28 -5.33 14.71 -10.66
CA PHE A 28 -5.60 14.95 -12.08
C PHE A 28 -6.86 15.79 -12.29
N ARG A 29 -7.93 15.53 -11.54
CA ARG A 29 -9.16 16.33 -11.65
C ARG A 29 -8.98 17.77 -11.20
N SER A 30 -8.22 18.03 -10.15
CA SER A 30 -7.95 19.41 -9.67
C SER A 30 -7.19 20.25 -10.71
N ARG A 31 -6.45 19.57 -11.62
CA ARG A 31 -5.76 20.18 -12.76
C ARG A 31 -6.65 20.29 -14.02
N GLY A 32 -7.93 19.92 -13.94
CA GLY A 32 -8.89 20.06 -15.05
C GLY A 32 -8.93 18.89 -16.03
N HIS A 33 -8.32 17.75 -15.71
CA HIS A 33 -8.42 16.56 -16.56
C HIS A 33 -9.77 15.84 -16.38
N GLU A 34 -10.22 15.17 -17.44
CA GLU A 34 -11.37 14.25 -17.39
C GLU A 34 -10.89 12.90 -16.88
N VAL A 35 -11.35 12.47 -15.70
CA VAL A 35 -10.82 11.27 -15.03
C VAL A 35 -11.91 10.24 -14.81
N THR A 36 -11.65 9.01 -15.24
CA THR A 36 -12.42 7.81 -14.86
C THR A 36 -11.59 6.92 -13.93
N LEU A 37 -12.18 6.54 -12.79
CA LEU A 37 -11.58 5.61 -11.84
C LEU A 37 -12.21 4.23 -11.99
N ALA A 38 -11.40 3.23 -12.31
CA ALA A 38 -11.86 1.84 -12.28
C ALA A 38 -12.04 1.35 -10.84
N TRP A 39 -13.11 0.62 -10.60
CA TRP A 39 -13.46 0.08 -9.28
C TRP A 39 -14.02 -1.34 -9.39
N GLY A 40 -14.25 -2.01 -8.28
CA GLY A 40 -14.92 -3.30 -8.22
C GLY A 40 -15.44 -3.56 -6.80
N ASP A 41 -16.40 -4.47 -6.68
CA ASP A 41 -16.99 -4.85 -5.38
C ASP A 41 -16.01 -5.71 -4.56
N ASP A 42 -14.94 -5.06 -4.08
CA ASP A 42 -13.90 -5.63 -3.21
C ASP A 42 -14.08 -5.22 -1.73
N GLY A 43 -15.16 -4.49 -1.43
CA GLY A 43 -15.49 -3.95 -0.12
C GLY A 43 -14.92 -2.56 0.16
N ASN A 44 -14.34 -1.88 -0.85
CA ASN A 44 -14.01 -0.47 -0.82
C ASN A 44 -15.18 0.34 -1.39
N CYS A 45 -15.36 1.55 -0.86
CA CYS A 45 -16.38 2.47 -1.38
C CYS A 45 -15.85 3.20 -2.62
N VAL A 46 -16.72 3.44 -3.59
CA VAL A 46 -16.42 4.31 -4.73
C VAL A 46 -16.44 5.74 -4.25
N ASP A 47 -15.40 6.51 -4.59
CA ASP A 47 -15.39 7.95 -4.36
C ASP A 47 -16.19 8.66 -5.48
N PRO A 48 -17.24 9.45 -5.14
CA PRO A 48 -18.02 10.18 -6.14
C PRO A 48 -17.25 11.30 -6.86
N VAL A 49 -15.99 11.54 -6.48
CA VAL A 49 -15.14 12.59 -7.07
C VAL A 49 -14.76 12.30 -8.52
N ALA A 50 -14.75 11.03 -8.98
CA ALA A 50 -14.45 10.65 -10.36
C ALA A 50 -15.59 9.85 -10.99
N GLN A 51 -15.70 9.90 -12.34
CA GLN A 51 -16.55 8.96 -13.06
C GLN A 51 -16.05 7.53 -12.74
N ALA A 52 -16.98 6.62 -12.46
CA ALA A 52 -16.64 5.26 -12.06
C ALA A 52 -16.84 4.26 -13.22
N PHE A 53 -15.90 3.32 -13.38
CA PHE A 53 -15.99 2.21 -14.30
C PHE A 53 -15.75 0.90 -13.56
N GLU A 54 -16.73 0.01 -13.56
CA GLU A 54 -16.66 -1.24 -12.83
C GLU A 54 -15.86 -2.31 -13.59
N ILE A 55 -14.89 -2.93 -12.91
CA ILE A 55 -14.13 -4.09 -13.40
C ILE A 55 -14.24 -5.28 -12.44
N PRO A 56 -14.08 -6.52 -12.93
CA PRO A 56 -14.09 -7.70 -12.07
C PRO A 56 -13.03 -7.64 -10.98
N VAL A 57 -13.39 -8.14 -9.79
CA VAL A 57 -12.43 -8.33 -8.69
C VAL A 57 -11.85 -9.75 -8.76
N PRO A 58 -10.52 -9.92 -8.68
CA PRO A 58 -9.91 -11.24 -8.74
C PRO A 58 -10.32 -12.08 -7.52
N SER A 59 -10.46 -13.37 -7.75
CA SER A 59 -10.76 -14.34 -6.69
C SER A 59 -9.46 -14.97 -6.19
N PRO A 60 -9.20 -15.01 -4.88
CA PRO A 60 -7.96 -15.56 -4.33
C PRO A 60 -7.67 -16.97 -4.85
N LEU A 61 -6.44 -17.19 -5.33
CA LEU A 61 -5.98 -18.45 -5.93
C LEU A 61 -6.85 -18.95 -7.11
N GLY A 62 -7.65 -18.11 -7.73
CA GLY A 62 -8.62 -18.51 -8.77
C GLY A 62 -9.77 -19.36 -8.26
N LEU A 63 -10.04 -19.36 -6.95
CA LEU A 63 -11.14 -20.12 -6.35
C LEU A 63 -12.50 -19.60 -6.83
N PRO A 64 -13.53 -20.47 -6.94
CA PRO A 64 -14.90 -20.01 -7.18
C PRO A 64 -15.32 -18.96 -6.16
N GLU A 65 -16.01 -17.93 -6.62
CA GLU A 65 -16.39 -16.76 -5.81
C GLU A 65 -17.16 -17.13 -4.54
N ALA A 66 -18.10 -18.08 -4.65
CA ALA A 66 -18.88 -18.56 -3.51
C ALA A 66 -18.01 -19.13 -2.38
N ILE A 67 -16.87 -19.78 -2.72
CA ILE A 67 -15.90 -20.30 -1.75
C ILE A 67 -15.06 -19.16 -1.18
N ALA A 68 -14.56 -18.30 -2.04
CA ALA A 68 -13.67 -17.21 -1.66
C ALA A 68 -14.34 -16.22 -0.68
N ARG A 69 -15.62 -15.89 -0.89
CA ARG A 69 -16.40 -15.00 -0.02
C ARG A 69 -16.45 -15.45 1.44
N HIS A 70 -16.48 -16.76 1.68
CA HIS A 70 -16.60 -17.30 3.04
C HIS A 70 -15.27 -17.68 3.68
N THR A 71 -14.34 -18.22 2.89
CA THR A 71 -13.06 -18.72 3.42
C THR A 71 -12.06 -17.62 3.72
N PHE A 72 -12.00 -16.57 2.91
CA PHE A 72 -11.00 -15.52 3.03
C PHE A 72 -11.18 -14.63 4.27
N PRO A 73 -12.40 -14.14 4.61
CA PRO A 73 -12.64 -13.41 5.85
C PRO A 73 -12.32 -14.23 7.10
N LEU A 74 -12.64 -15.52 7.08
CA LEU A 74 -12.33 -16.43 8.19
C LEU A 74 -10.82 -16.61 8.35
N ALA A 75 -10.10 -16.88 7.27
CA ALA A 75 -8.64 -17.01 7.29
C ALA A 75 -7.95 -15.73 7.79
N SER A 76 -8.45 -14.56 7.38
CA SER A 76 -7.98 -13.26 7.85
C SER A 76 -8.20 -13.08 9.35
N ARG A 77 -9.42 -13.35 9.85
CA ARG A 77 -9.74 -13.24 11.29
C ARG A 77 -8.87 -14.16 12.17
N LEU A 78 -8.51 -15.34 11.65
CA LEU A 78 -7.66 -16.32 12.35
C LEU A 78 -6.15 -16.03 12.22
N GLY A 79 -5.74 -14.96 11.51
CA GLY A 79 -4.33 -14.65 11.28
C GLY A 79 -3.60 -15.69 10.42
N LEU A 80 -4.34 -16.49 9.64
CA LEU A 80 -3.76 -17.56 8.82
C LEU A 80 -2.95 -17.03 7.63
N MET A 81 -3.28 -15.82 7.17
CA MET A 81 -2.60 -15.16 6.05
C MET A 81 -1.12 -14.86 6.33
N GLY A 82 -0.75 -14.70 7.61
CA GLY A 82 0.64 -14.45 8.01
C GLY A 82 1.48 -15.70 8.29
N ARG A 83 0.90 -16.91 8.18
CA ARG A 83 1.62 -18.16 8.50
C ARG A 83 2.61 -18.59 7.43
N LYS A 84 2.29 -18.35 6.16
CA LYS A 84 3.19 -18.64 5.05
C LYS A 84 3.99 -17.41 4.67
N PRO A 85 5.28 -17.55 4.39
CA PRO A 85 6.06 -16.43 3.86
C PRO A 85 5.56 -16.05 2.46
N VAL A 86 5.63 -14.77 2.16
CA VAL A 86 5.40 -14.21 0.82
C VAL A 86 6.72 -13.57 0.39
N HIS A 87 7.31 -14.05 -0.70
CA HIS A 87 8.67 -13.71 -1.09
C HIS A 87 8.78 -12.68 -2.21
N SER A 88 7.69 -12.35 -2.89
CA SER A 88 7.68 -11.35 -3.97
C SER A 88 6.30 -10.77 -4.19
N PHE A 89 6.24 -9.63 -4.90
CA PHE A 89 4.96 -9.04 -5.32
C PHE A 89 4.22 -9.97 -6.31
N GLU A 90 4.93 -10.72 -7.11
CA GLU A 90 4.37 -11.76 -7.98
C GLU A 90 3.56 -12.82 -7.18
N GLU A 91 4.04 -13.21 -5.98
CA GLU A 91 3.28 -14.09 -5.09
C GLU A 91 2.03 -13.41 -4.52
N VAL A 92 2.09 -12.12 -4.21
CA VAL A 92 0.91 -11.34 -3.81
C VAL A 92 -0.14 -11.35 -4.93
N LEU A 93 0.25 -11.04 -6.16
CA LEU A 93 -0.62 -11.05 -7.32
C LEU A 93 -1.23 -12.43 -7.58
N TRP A 94 -0.44 -13.49 -7.40
CA TRP A 94 -0.92 -14.86 -7.53
C TRP A 94 -1.91 -15.25 -6.42
N LEU A 95 -1.61 -14.92 -5.16
CA LEU A 95 -2.47 -15.20 -4.02
C LEU A 95 -3.80 -14.45 -4.10
N THR A 96 -3.81 -13.24 -4.60
CA THR A 96 -5.03 -12.44 -4.81
C THR A 96 -5.84 -12.91 -6.02
N GLY A 97 -5.27 -13.75 -6.91
CA GLY A 97 -5.89 -14.20 -8.15
C GLY A 97 -5.69 -13.27 -9.34
N ALA A 98 -4.91 -12.19 -9.18
CA ALA A 98 -4.64 -11.24 -10.27
C ALA A 98 -3.84 -11.83 -11.43
N LEU A 99 -3.15 -12.97 -11.22
CA LEU A 99 -2.43 -13.73 -12.26
C LEU A 99 -3.23 -14.93 -12.80
N ASP A 100 -4.48 -15.12 -12.35
CA ASP A 100 -5.31 -16.18 -12.89
C ASP A 100 -5.64 -15.92 -14.37
N TYR A 101 -5.54 -16.97 -15.20
CA TYR A 101 -5.74 -16.86 -16.64
C TYR A 101 -7.16 -16.39 -17.00
N ARG A 102 -8.20 -16.99 -16.38
CA ARG A 102 -9.59 -16.66 -16.71
C ARG A 102 -9.95 -15.25 -16.29
N TYR A 103 -9.54 -14.87 -15.08
CA TYR A 103 -9.69 -13.50 -14.59
C TYR A 103 -9.00 -12.50 -15.53
N SER A 104 -7.74 -12.77 -15.89
CA SER A 104 -6.96 -11.89 -16.74
C SER A 104 -7.58 -11.71 -18.13
N CYS A 105 -8.11 -12.78 -18.75
CA CYS A 105 -8.84 -12.68 -20.02
C CYS A 105 -10.02 -11.73 -19.92
N VAL A 106 -10.87 -11.91 -18.90
CA VAL A 106 -12.09 -11.12 -18.73
C VAL A 106 -11.79 -9.66 -18.46
N VAL A 107 -10.87 -9.37 -17.54
CA VAL A 107 -10.59 -7.99 -17.13
C VAL A 107 -9.82 -7.23 -18.22
N VAL A 108 -8.89 -7.86 -18.91
CA VAL A 108 -8.18 -7.23 -20.03
C VAL A 108 -9.15 -6.85 -21.14
N GLU A 109 -10.05 -7.76 -21.56
CA GLU A 109 -11.02 -7.45 -22.62
C GLU A 109 -12.01 -6.35 -22.19
N LYS A 110 -12.51 -6.40 -20.96
CA LYS A 110 -13.41 -5.35 -20.42
C LYS A 110 -12.73 -3.96 -20.39
N LEU A 111 -11.46 -3.91 -20.04
CA LEU A 111 -10.68 -2.67 -20.08
C LEU A 111 -10.47 -2.20 -21.53
N ARG A 112 -10.15 -3.09 -22.47
CA ARG A 112 -10.00 -2.78 -23.89
C ARG A 112 -11.29 -2.22 -24.50
N GLU A 113 -12.44 -2.85 -24.23
CA GLU A 113 -13.76 -2.37 -24.69
C GLU A 113 -14.01 -0.94 -24.18
N PHE A 114 -13.75 -0.69 -22.89
CA PHE A 114 -13.87 0.64 -22.31
C PHE A 114 -12.90 1.64 -22.95
N MET A 115 -11.63 1.28 -23.13
CA MET A 115 -10.63 2.13 -23.77
C MET A 115 -11.00 2.49 -25.21
N ARG A 116 -11.54 1.55 -26.00
CA ARG A 116 -12.01 1.83 -27.36
C ARG A 116 -13.19 2.78 -27.40
N SER A 117 -14.11 2.68 -26.44
CA SER A 117 -15.32 3.51 -26.38
C SER A 117 -15.05 4.90 -25.83
N TRP A 118 -14.31 4.98 -24.71
CA TRP A 118 -14.05 6.24 -24.00
C TRP A 118 -12.81 6.98 -24.53
N ARG A 119 -11.86 6.24 -25.11
CA ARG A 119 -10.60 6.75 -25.70
C ARG A 119 -9.79 7.60 -24.72
N PRO A 120 -9.26 7.01 -23.63
CA PRO A 120 -8.36 7.73 -22.75
C PRO A 120 -7.05 8.08 -23.48
N ASP A 121 -6.50 9.24 -23.18
CA ASP A 121 -5.17 9.64 -23.66
C ASP A 121 -4.08 8.95 -22.85
N VAL A 122 -4.35 8.72 -21.55
CA VAL A 122 -3.43 8.10 -20.60
C VAL A 122 -4.14 7.07 -19.73
N VAL A 123 -3.49 5.94 -19.51
CA VAL A 123 -3.84 4.96 -18.48
C VAL A 123 -2.84 5.08 -17.34
N TYR A 124 -3.33 5.35 -16.13
CA TYR A 124 -2.55 5.28 -14.90
C TYR A 124 -2.82 3.96 -14.19
N SER A 125 -1.82 3.09 -14.14
CA SER A 125 -1.90 1.78 -13.48
C SER A 125 -1.39 1.85 -12.04
N GLU A 126 -2.27 1.68 -11.06
CA GLU A 126 -1.90 1.52 -9.65
C GLU A 126 -1.71 0.02 -9.37
N PHE A 127 -0.58 -0.54 -9.81
CA PHE A 127 -0.20 -1.96 -9.73
C PHE A 127 -1.18 -2.93 -10.41
N ASN A 128 -1.93 -2.50 -11.42
CA ASN A 128 -2.88 -3.33 -12.15
C ASN A 128 -2.28 -3.83 -13.46
N LEU A 129 -1.88 -5.11 -13.53
CA LEU A 129 -1.27 -5.71 -14.72
C LEU A 129 -2.19 -5.70 -15.94
N ALA A 130 -3.49 -5.94 -15.73
CA ALA A 130 -4.45 -6.02 -16.83
C ALA A 130 -4.59 -4.66 -17.55
N SER A 131 -4.51 -3.55 -16.82
CA SER A 131 -4.55 -2.22 -17.41
C SER A 131 -3.31 -1.91 -18.26
N VAL A 132 -2.13 -2.37 -17.82
CA VAL A 132 -0.89 -2.22 -18.61
C VAL A 132 -0.96 -3.03 -19.91
N ILE A 133 -1.49 -4.27 -19.85
CA ILE A 133 -1.66 -5.12 -21.02
C ILE A 133 -2.68 -4.49 -21.99
N ALA A 134 -3.85 -4.10 -21.47
CA ALA A 134 -4.92 -3.49 -22.27
C ALA A 134 -4.46 -2.21 -22.96
N ALA A 135 -3.80 -1.30 -22.24
CA ALA A 135 -3.25 -0.06 -22.78
C ALA A 135 -2.22 -0.34 -23.88
N ARG A 136 -1.33 -1.32 -23.68
CA ARG A 136 -0.33 -1.69 -24.68
C ARG A 136 -0.97 -2.22 -25.97
N VAL A 137 -2.04 -3.02 -25.86
CA VAL A 137 -2.76 -3.57 -27.03
C VAL A 137 -3.50 -2.48 -27.78
N GLU A 138 -4.10 -1.53 -27.07
CA GLU A 138 -4.85 -0.42 -27.68
C GLU A 138 -3.94 0.76 -28.10
N GLY A 139 -2.62 0.66 -27.90
CA GLY A 139 -1.66 1.71 -28.26
C GLY A 139 -1.78 2.99 -27.41
N ILE A 140 -2.30 2.89 -26.19
CA ILE A 140 -2.52 4.02 -25.30
C ILE A 140 -1.32 4.18 -24.37
N LEU A 141 -0.91 5.43 -24.11
CA LEU A 141 0.14 5.75 -23.16
C LEU A 141 -0.19 5.19 -21.77
N CYS A 142 0.71 4.36 -21.23
CA CYS A 142 0.56 3.79 -19.90
C CYS A 142 1.69 4.23 -18.97
N VAL A 143 1.31 4.84 -17.86
CA VAL A 143 2.16 5.19 -16.71
C VAL A 143 1.57 4.56 -15.46
N GLY A 144 2.27 4.59 -14.33
CA GLY A 144 1.68 4.07 -13.11
C GLY A 144 2.61 4.06 -11.92
N SER A 145 2.11 3.55 -10.81
CA SER A 145 2.88 3.42 -9.59
C SER A 145 3.90 2.29 -9.66
N GLY A 146 5.01 2.50 -9.02
CA GLY A 146 6.06 1.51 -8.81
C GLY A 146 6.59 1.53 -7.38
N SER A 147 7.40 0.56 -7.04
CA SER A 147 8.16 0.48 -5.80
C SER A 147 9.33 -0.46 -6.02
N GLN A 148 10.46 -0.24 -5.36
CA GLN A 148 11.63 -1.11 -5.51
C GLN A 148 11.30 -2.60 -5.28
N PRO A 149 10.59 -3.00 -4.20
CA PRO A 149 10.24 -4.40 -3.99
C PRO A 149 9.24 -4.97 -5.02
N THR A 150 8.69 -4.17 -5.93
CA THR A 150 7.83 -4.64 -7.03
C THR A 150 8.57 -4.80 -8.36
N THR A 151 9.87 -4.60 -8.39
CA THR A 151 10.71 -4.78 -9.58
C THR A 151 11.05 -6.25 -9.83
N VAL A 152 11.50 -6.57 -11.05
CA VAL A 152 11.91 -7.93 -11.44
C VAL A 152 13.07 -8.45 -10.60
N ALA A 153 13.93 -7.59 -10.07
CA ALA A 153 15.02 -7.96 -9.16
C ALA A 153 14.53 -8.72 -7.91
N TYR A 154 13.28 -8.48 -7.50
CA TYR A 154 12.63 -9.16 -6.37
C TYR A 154 11.70 -10.30 -6.78
N ALA A 155 11.69 -10.70 -8.07
CA ALA A 155 10.90 -11.85 -8.53
C ALA A 155 11.46 -13.16 -7.93
N SER A 156 10.57 -14.02 -7.42
CA SER A 156 11.00 -15.24 -6.73
C SER A 156 10.57 -16.52 -7.42
N ASN A 157 9.45 -16.54 -8.13
CA ASN A 157 8.90 -17.78 -8.69
C ASN A 157 8.15 -17.56 -10.02
N PRO A 158 8.80 -17.77 -11.18
CA PRO A 158 8.19 -17.58 -12.51
C PRO A 158 6.95 -18.46 -12.77
N ARG A 159 6.80 -19.57 -12.04
CA ARG A 159 5.62 -20.45 -12.18
C ARG A 159 4.32 -19.76 -11.74
N LYS A 160 4.41 -18.77 -10.84
CA LYS A 160 3.27 -17.98 -10.38
C LYS A 160 2.67 -17.14 -11.51
N SER A 161 3.46 -16.73 -12.48
CA SER A 161 3.04 -15.96 -13.67
C SER A 161 2.48 -16.82 -14.82
N ALA A 162 2.29 -18.14 -14.64
CA ALA A 162 1.89 -19.03 -15.73
C ALA A 162 0.56 -18.62 -16.40
N GLY A 163 -0.43 -18.17 -15.63
CA GLY A 163 -1.73 -17.75 -16.14
C GLY A 163 -1.63 -16.52 -17.06
N ILE A 164 -0.97 -15.47 -16.57
CA ILE A 164 -0.78 -14.24 -17.35
C ILE A 164 0.11 -14.46 -18.58
N ARG A 165 1.14 -15.31 -18.46
CA ARG A 165 2.01 -15.70 -19.58
C ARG A 165 1.25 -16.44 -20.68
N ARG A 166 0.28 -17.26 -20.31
CA ARG A 166 -0.60 -17.94 -21.28
C ARG A 166 -1.41 -16.90 -22.04
N LEU A 167 -2.08 -15.97 -21.36
CA LEU A 167 -2.83 -14.89 -22.00
C LEU A 167 -1.96 -14.09 -22.98
N LEU A 168 -0.76 -13.68 -22.56
CA LEU A 168 0.14 -12.90 -23.42
C LEU A 168 0.51 -13.66 -24.71
N ARG A 169 0.75 -14.97 -24.65
CA ARG A 169 1.02 -15.79 -25.85
C ARG A 169 -0.19 -15.86 -26.77
N GLU A 170 -1.40 -16.02 -26.23
CA GLU A 170 -2.65 -16.04 -27.03
C GLU A 170 -2.93 -14.68 -27.69
N MET A 171 -2.35 -13.60 -27.17
CA MET A 171 -2.43 -12.24 -27.73
C MET A 171 -1.22 -11.88 -28.61
N ASP A 172 -0.38 -12.85 -28.96
CA ASP A 172 0.87 -12.63 -29.72
C ASP A 172 1.82 -11.58 -29.09
N MET A 173 1.80 -11.48 -27.76
CA MET A 173 2.63 -10.56 -27.01
C MET A 173 3.82 -11.28 -26.36
N PRO A 174 4.95 -10.56 -26.13
CA PRO A 174 6.06 -11.09 -25.35
C PRO A 174 5.58 -11.57 -23.96
N ALA A 175 5.87 -12.84 -23.63
CA ALA A 175 5.46 -13.48 -22.38
C ALA A 175 6.67 -13.69 -21.46
N PRO A 176 7.11 -12.66 -20.70
CA PRO A 176 8.30 -12.71 -19.87
C PRO A 176 8.17 -13.75 -18.75
N ALA A 177 9.29 -14.19 -18.20
CA ALA A 177 9.30 -15.17 -17.13
C ALA A 177 8.52 -14.69 -15.89
N SER A 178 8.74 -13.43 -15.50
CA SER A 178 8.02 -12.80 -14.40
C SER A 178 6.96 -11.80 -14.90
N SER A 179 5.80 -11.80 -14.26
CA SER A 179 4.74 -10.81 -14.50
C SER A 179 5.16 -9.38 -14.10
N LEU A 180 6.17 -9.23 -13.23
CA LEU A 180 6.66 -7.91 -12.80
C LEU A 180 7.28 -7.13 -13.96
N THR A 181 7.84 -7.82 -14.97
CA THR A 181 8.32 -7.19 -16.21
C THR A 181 7.24 -6.39 -16.93
N ILE A 182 5.96 -6.75 -16.77
CA ILE A 182 4.84 -6.03 -17.36
C ILE A 182 4.74 -4.64 -16.74
N LEU A 183 4.86 -4.54 -15.42
CA LEU A 183 4.84 -3.25 -14.69
C LEU A 183 6.05 -2.38 -15.05
N GLU A 184 7.22 -2.97 -15.21
CA GLU A 184 8.43 -2.24 -15.65
C GLU A 184 8.33 -1.74 -17.10
N GLY A 185 7.44 -2.33 -17.90
CA GLY A 185 7.17 -1.94 -19.28
C GLY A 185 6.36 -0.64 -19.43
N MET A 186 5.87 -0.02 -18.37
CA MET A 186 5.22 1.29 -18.41
C MET A 186 6.18 2.38 -18.87
N LYS A 187 5.67 3.42 -19.52
CA LYS A 187 6.46 4.55 -20.03
C LYS A 187 7.21 5.26 -18.90
N ARG A 188 6.54 5.43 -17.75
CA ARG A 188 7.09 6.01 -16.53
C ARG A 188 6.46 5.35 -15.29
N ARG A 189 7.26 5.12 -14.26
CA ARG A 189 6.81 4.60 -12.98
C ARG A 189 7.03 5.65 -11.91
N PHE A 190 5.99 5.97 -11.17
CA PHE A 190 6.03 6.90 -10.04
C PHE A 190 6.20 6.13 -8.74
N ILE A 191 7.22 6.49 -7.99
CA ILE A 191 7.55 5.83 -6.71
C ILE A 191 7.07 6.75 -5.58
N PRO A 192 5.97 6.42 -4.87
CA PRO A 192 5.50 7.19 -3.72
C PRO A 192 6.39 6.95 -2.50
N SER A 193 7.63 7.35 -2.62
CA SER A 193 8.74 7.13 -1.71
C SER A 193 9.89 8.07 -2.08
N CYS A 194 11.09 7.87 -1.51
CA CYS A 194 12.30 8.63 -1.80
C CYS A 194 13.54 7.71 -1.93
N PRO A 195 14.67 8.21 -2.48
CA PRO A 195 15.91 7.45 -2.59
C PRO A 195 16.43 6.86 -1.28
N SER A 196 16.26 7.57 -0.17
CA SER A 196 16.70 7.07 1.15
C SER A 196 15.91 5.84 1.61
N LEU A 197 14.65 5.71 1.21
CA LEU A 197 13.81 4.54 1.53
C LEU A 197 13.96 3.43 0.48
N GLU A 198 14.02 3.77 -0.79
CA GLU A 198 14.03 2.84 -1.93
C GLU A 198 15.17 3.20 -2.90
N PRO A 199 16.45 2.87 -2.61
CA PRO A 199 17.61 3.37 -3.37
C PRO A 199 17.68 2.86 -4.82
N GLU A 200 17.01 1.75 -5.17
CA GLU A 200 17.11 1.09 -6.47
C GLU A 200 15.73 0.96 -7.16
N ALA A 201 15.12 2.09 -7.51
CA ALA A 201 13.80 2.09 -8.14
C ALA A 201 13.81 1.79 -9.67
N GLY A 202 14.98 1.81 -10.31
CA GLY A 202 15.19 1.50 -11.73
C GLY A 202 15.09 2.72 -12.65
N GLU A 203 15.51 2.56 -13.93
CA GLU A 203 15.77 3.65 -14.88
C GLU A 203 14.55 4.51 -15.28
N ARG A 204 13.34 3.94 -15.27
CA ARG A 204 12.10 4.65 -15.66
C ARG A 204 11.29 5.07 -14.46
N ALA A 205 11.93 5.24 -13.31
CA ALA A 205 11.29 5.59 -12.06
C ALA A 205 11.50 7.07 -11.73
N THR A 206 10.42 7.72 -11.30
CA THR A 206 10.43 9.07 -10.74
C THR A 206 9.94 9.00 -9.32
N TYR A 207 10.76 9.39 -8.35
CA TYR A 207 10.31 9.52 -6.97
C TYR A 207 9.36 10.70 -6.84
N CYS A 208 8.27 10.52 -6.12
CA CYS A 208 7.28 11.56 -5.89
C CYS A 208 6.98 11.83 -4.41
N GLY A 209 7.58 11.10 -3.48
CA GLY A 209 7.39 11.35 -2.05
C GLY A 209 5.98 11.03 -1.56
N PHE A 210 5.45 11.88 -0.70
CA PHE A 210 4.10 11.71 -0.15
C PHE A 210 3.02 11.91 -1.23
N LEU A 211 2.02 11.01 -1.24
CA LEU A 211 0.79 11.22 -2.01
C LEU A 211 -0.28 11.82 -1.09
N GLY A 212 -0.87 12.93 -1.49
CA GLY A 212 -1.90 13.61 -0.72
C GLY A 212 -1.36 14.69 0.21
N ASP A 213 -2.25 15.24 1.02
CA ASP A 213 -1.95 16.34 1.90
C ASP A 213 -1.08 15.91 3.08
N VAL A 214 0.07 16.57 3.24
CA VAL A 214 0.95 16.37 4.39
C VAL A 214 0.67 17.50 5.38
N PRO A 215 0.40 17.17 6.64
CA PRO A 215 0.08 18.19 7.64
C PRO A 215 1.27 19.12 7.89
N LYS A 216 0.98 20.40 8.09
CA LYS A 216 1.95 21.31 8.68
C LYS A 216 2.11 20.94 10.14
N LEU A 217 3.33 20.58 10.53
CA LEU A 217 3.62 20.30 11.92
C LEU A 217 3.73 21.63 12.67
N ASP A 218 2.90 21.78 13.70
CA ASP A 218 3.00 22.93 14.59
C ASP A 218 4.20 22.70 15.52
N ALA A 219 5.19 23.57 15.48
CA ALA A 219 6.38 23.48 16.35
C ALA A 219 6.03 23.51 17.86
N ARG A 220 4.78 23.81 18.19
CA ARG A 220 4.27 23.89 19.56
C ARG A 220 3.60 22.61 20.06
N SER A 221 3.33 21.62 19.20
CA SER A 221 2.72 20.35 19.61
C SER A 221 3.79 19.40 20.17
N THR A 222 4.35 19.75 21.34
CA THR A 222 5.31 18.91 22.05
C THR A 222 4.64 17.85 22.94
N ASP A 223 3.37 17.98 23.24
CA ASP A 223 2.64 17.07 24.14
C ASP A 223 2.09 15.87 23.39
N ARG A 224 2.99 14.94 23.08
CA ARG A 224 2.58 13.61 22.59
C ARG A 224 2.19 12.73 23.78
N ASP A 225 0.91 12.37 23.83
CA ASP A 225 0.25 11.74 25.01
C ASP A 225 -0.32 10.36 24.76
N CYS A 226 -0.20 9.82 23.54
CA CYS A 226 -0.74 8.51 23.21
C CYS A 226 0.23 7.66 22.38
N ALA A 227 -0.14 6.39 22.15
CA ALA A 227 0.50 5.52 21.18
C ALA A 227 -0.55 4.88 20.25
N VAL A 228 -0.13 4.57 19.02
CA VAL A 228 -1.00 3.98 18.00
C VAL A 228 -0.50 2.60 17.61
N VAL A 229 -1.41 1.61 17.53
CA VAL A 229 -1.12 0.25 17.10
C VAL A 229 -1.99 -0.13 15.91
N TYR A 230 -1.36 -0.51 14.80
CA TYR A 230 -2.04 -1.04 13.62
C TYR A 230 -1.25 -2.18 13.00
N LEU A 231 -1.52 -3.40 13.41
CA LEU A 231 -0.83 -4.60 12.92
C LEU A 231 -1.46 -5.21 11.65
N GLY A 232 -2.35 -4.46 11.00
CA GLY A 232 -3.04 -4.87 9.78
C GLY A 232 -4.08 -5.96 10.04
N SER A 233 -4.82 -6.31 8.99
CA SER A 233 -5.78 -7.41 9.02
C SER A 233 -5.15 -8.68 8.45
N GLY A 234 -5.20 -9.80 9.20
CA GLY A 234 -4.88 -11.14 8.68
C GLY A 234 -3.46 -11.65 8.89
N SER A 235 -2.48 -10.82 9.23
CA SER A 235 -1.09 -11.27 9.48
C SER A 235 -0.81 -11.55 10.96
N VAL A 236 -1.43 -10.78 11.83
CA VAL A 236 -1.31 -10.91 13.29
C VAL A 236 -2.72 -11.07 13.87
N PRO A 237 -2.96 -12.06 14.77
CA PRO A 237 -4.26 -12.21 15.42
C PRO A 237 -4.64 -10.95 16.22
N ALA A 238 -5.91 -10.54 16.15
CA ALA A 238 -6.42 -9.35 16.85
C ALA A 238 -6.06 -9.36 18.36
N GLY A 239 -6.15 -10.52 19.02
CA GLY A 239 -5.77 -10.64 20.43
C GLY A 239 -4.28 -10.36 20.72
N VAL A 240 -3.39 -10.48 19.73
CA VAL A 240 -1.98 -10.08 19.89
C VAL A 240 -1.85 -8.56 19.84
N ALA A 241 -2.56 -7.92 18.91
CA ALA A 241 -2.57 -6.45 18.82
C ALA A 241 -3.12 -5.80 20.10
N VAL A 242 -4.24 -6.32 20.61
CA VAL A 242 -4.82 -5.84 21.89
C VAL A 242 -3.85 -6.03 23.06
N ARG A 243 -3.23 -7.22 23.19
CA ARG A 243 -2.23 -7.43 24.24
C ARG A 243 -1.01 -6.52 24.09
N ALA A 244 -0.55 -6.27 22.85
CA ALA A 244 0.52 -5.31 22.60
C ALA A 244 0.11 -3.90 23.07
N GLY A 245 -1.11 -3.47 22.73
CA GLY A 245 -1.66 -2.19 23.20
C GLY A 245 -1.67 -2.07 24.73
N ARG A 246 -2.11 -3.10 25.44
CA ARG A 246 -2.12 -3.09 26.92
C ARG A 246 -0.72 -3.03 27.52
N GLN A 247 0.26 -3.73 26.94
CA GLN A 247 1.64 -3.68 27.42
C GLN A 247 2.30 -2.33 27.09
N LEU A 248 2.01 -1.77 25.93
CA LEU A 248 2.46 -0.42 25.55
C LEU A 248 1.90 0.64 26.52
N SER A 249 0.60 0.57 26.83
CA SER A 249 -0.04 1.50 27.76
C SER A 249 0.66 1.50 29.11
N SER A 250 0.94 0.31 29.65
CA SER A 250 1.67 0.18 30.93
C SER A 250 3.13 0.62 30.82
N ALA A 251 3.82 0.37 29.71
CA ALA A 251 5.24 0.68 29.55
C ALA A 251 5.49 2.17 29.30
N LEU A 252 4.60 2.83 28.56
CA LEU A 252 4.73 4.23 28.17
C LEU A 252 3.94 5.20 29.06
N ASP A 253 3.14 4.68 29.98
CA ASP A 253 2.21 5.45 30.82
C ASP A 253 1.36 6.42 29.99
N CYS A 254 0.69 5.91 28.95
CA CYS A 254 -0.17 6.69 28.06
C CYS A 254 -1.35 5.86 27.52
N ASP A 255 -2.37 6.56 27.00
CA ASP A 255 -3.46 5.91 26.29
C ASP A 255 -2.98 5.29 24.98
N VAL A 256 -3.58 4.17 24.59
CA VAL A 256 -3.20 3.44 23.38
C VAL A 256 -4.41 3.20 22.49
N TYR A 257 -4.27 3.51 21.21
CA TYR A 257 -5.30 3.32 20.20
C TYR A 257 -4.93 2.17 19.28
N VAL A 258 -5.77 1.10 19.27
CA VAL A 258 -5.54 -0.13 18.51
C VAL A 258 -6.52 -0.24 17.36
N ALA A 259 -6.03 -0.07 16.12
CA ALA A 259 -6.82 -0.17 14.90
C ALA A 259 -6.83 -1.59 14.32
N GLY A 260 -7.88 -1.92 13.54
CA GLY A 260 -8.00 -3.19 12.84
C GLY A 260 -8.49 -4.35 13.71
N VAL A 261 -9.06 -4.05 14.85
CA VAL A 261 -9.60 -5.00 15.82
C VAL A 261 -11.06 -4.68 16.16
N PRO A 262 -11.86 -5.63 16.69
CA PRO A 262 -13.20 -5.34 17.16
C PRO A 262 -13.23 -4.20 18.18
N GLU A 263 -14.31 -3.43 18.16
CA GLU A 263 -14.51 -2.31 19.07
C GLU A 263 -14.53 -2.79 20.52
N ALA A 264 -13.71 -2.19 21.36
CA ALA A 264 -13.60 -2.46 22.78
C ALA A 264 -12.76 -1.38 23.48
N ALA A 265 -12.95 -1.23 24.78
CA ALA A 265 -12.09 -0.42 25.63
C ALA A 265 -11.60 -1.27 26.82
N TYR A 266 -10.33 -1.11 27.15
CA TYR A 266 -9.71 -1.82 28.28
C TYR A 266 -8.96 -0.81 29.15
N SER A 267 -9.05 -0.97 30.46
CA SER A 267 -8.19 -0.25 31.40
C SER A 267 -6.89 -1.02 31.62
N ALA A 268 -5.76 -0.32 31.61
CA ALA A 268 -4.45 -0.85 31.88
C ALA A 268 -3.64 0.16 32.71
N ALA A 269 -3.35 -0.16 33.97
CA ALA A 269 -2.57 0.68 34.87
C ALA A 269 -3.05 2.14 35.01
N GLY A 270 -4.37 2.37 34.99
CA GLY A 270 -4.97 3.71 35.06
C GLY A 270 -5.05 4.48 33.75
N ARG A 271 -4.63 3.85 32.64
CA ARG A 271 -4.73 4.36 31.25
C ARG A 271 -5.74 3.55 30.46
N GLU A 272 -6.15 4.08 29.31
CA GLU A 272 -7.14 3.42 28.46
C GLU A 272 -6.50 2.84 27.18
N VAL A 273 -7.03 1.68 26.76
CA VAL A 273 -6.70 1.04 25.50
C VAL A 273 -7.97 1.00 24.65
N HIS A 274 -8.05 1.89 23.68
CA HIS A 274 -9.17 2.04 22.76
C HIS A 274 -8.98 1.15 21.54
N CYS A 275 -9.91 0.25 21.31
CA CYS A 275 -9.88 -0.66 20.16
C CYS A 275 -10.99 -0.31 19.19
N ALA A 276 -10.68 -0.24 17.88
CA ALA A 276 -11.69 -0.02 16.84
C ALA A 276 -11.29 -0.69 15.52
N PRO A 277 -12.27 -1.04 14.66
CA PRO A 277 -12.00 -1.53 13.31
C PRO A 277 -11.27 -0.52 12.43
N ARG A 278 -11.56 0.77 12.63
CA ARG A 278 -10.91 1.90 11.93
C ARG A 278 -10.70 3.04 12.92
N LEU A 279 -9.58 3.73 12.79
CA LEU A 279 -9.23 4.92 13.56
C LEU A 279 -8.81 6.03 12.59
N ASN A 280 -9.08 7.27 12.98
CA ASN A 280 -8.61 8.44 12.23
C ASN A 280 -7.15 8.75 12.60
N PHE A 281 -6.22 8.32 11.78
CA PHE A 281 -4.80 8.55 12.02
C PHE A 281 -4.41 10.02 11.93
N ALA A 282 -5.13 10.83 11.14
CA ALA A 282 -4.86 12.26 11.06
C ALA A 282 -5.13 13.00 12.39
N GLU A 283 -6.02 12.47 13.23
CA GLU A 283 -6.27 13.00 14.58
C GLU A 283 -5.31 12.44 15.63
N LEU A 284 -4.88 11.18 15.47
CA LEU A 284 -4.08 10.49 16.49
C LEU A 284 -2.57 10.70 16.33
N LEU A 285 -2.05 10.67 15.09
CA LEU A 285 -0.61 10.76 14.85
C LEU A 285 0.03 12.07 15.30
N PRO A 286 -0.61 13.24 15.24
CA PRO A 286 -0.06 14.47 15.84
C PRO A 286 0.28 14.33 17.32
N ARG A 287 -0.47 13.50 18.05
CA ARG A 287 -0.35 13.24 19.48
C ARG A 287 0.43 11.95 19.80
N ALA A 288 0.80 11.17 18.80
CA ALA A 288 1.41 9.87 19.03
C ALA A 288 2.91 9.99 19.38
N ARG A 289 3.33 9.35 20.48
CA ARG A 289 4.73 9.18 20.88
C ARG A 289 5.42 8.12 20.01
N VAL A 290 4.66 7.12 19.57
CA VAL A 290 5.14 6.02 18.74
C VAL A 290 3.96 5.41 17.97
N MET A 291 4.23 4.94 16.74
CA MET A 291 3.31 4.11 15.97
C MET A 291 3.87 2.71 15.81
N VAL A 292 3.12 1.71 16.23
CA VAL A 292 3.41 0.29 15.98
C VAL A 292 2.60 -0.17 14.80
N HIS A 293 3.26 -0.60 13.72
CA HIS A 293 2.54 -1.04 12.53
C HIS A 293 3.17 -2.26 11.84
N HIS A 294 2.43 -2.83 10.90
CA HIS A 294 2.82 -4.07 10.21
C HIS A 294 3.83 -3.86 9.05
N GLY A 295 4.28 -2.66 8.79
CA GLY A 295 5.23 -2.35 7.71
C GLY A 295 4.59 -2.14 6.34
N GLY A 296 3.28 -1.91 6.24
CA GLY A 296 2.66 -1.47 4.98
C GLY A 296 3.09 -0.04 4.63
N GLN A 297 3.32 0.23 3.35
CA GLN A 297 3.83 1.52 2.87
C GLN A 297 2.99 2.72 3.36
N ASN A 298 1.66 2.67 3.27
CA ASN A 298 0.82 3.79 3.73
C ASN A 298 1.03 4.09 5.22
N SER A 299 1.06 3.06 6.09
CA SER A 299 1.27 3.28 7.53
C SER A 299 2.66 3.83 7.85
N MET A 300 3.69 3.40 7.09
CA MET A 300 5.02 3.95 7.20
C MET A 300 5.03 5.43 6.79
N MET A 301 4.41 5.77 5.67
CA MET A 301 4.32 7.14 5.17
C MET A 301 3.49 8.04 6.10
N ASP A 302 2.36 7.53 6.64
CA ASP A 302 1.56 8.25 7.63
C ASP A 302 2.42 8.62 8.86
N ALA A 303 3.16 7.66 9.41
CA ALA A 303 4.03 7.92 10.54
C ALA A 303 5.13 8.94 10.21
N LEU A 304 5.74 8.86 9.03
CA LEU A 304 6.75 9.83 8.56
C LEU A 304 6.17 11.24 8.38
N ALA A 305 4.95 11.35 7.84
CA ALA A 305 4.29 12.64 7.63
C ALA A 305 4.08 13.42 8.93
N TYR A 306 3.90 12.72 10.06
CA TYR A 306 3.74 13.31 11.39
C TYR A 306 5.00 13.23 12.25
N GLU A 307 6.14 12.82 11.70
CA GLU A 307 7.39 12.60 12.45
C GLU A 307 7.20 11.71 13.68
N VAL A 308 6.43 10.63 13.53
CA VAL A 308 6.18 9.68 14.62
C VAL A 308 7.18 8.53 14.53
N PRO A 309 7.95 8.24 15.60
CA PRO A 309 8.82 7.08 15.66
C PRO A 309 8.07 5.77 15.44
N GLN A 310 8.68 4.82 14.71
CA GLN A 310 7.99 3.63 14.23
C GLN A 310 8.54 2.35 14.85
N VAL A 311 7.64 1.49 15.34
CA VAL A 311 7.96 0.08 15.60
C VAL A 311 7.30 -0.77 14.51
N VAL A 312 8.11 -1.37 13.65
CA VAL A 312 7.62 -2.17 12.54
C VAL A 312 7.61 -3.66 12.89
N VAL A 313 6.46 -4.31 12.70
CA VAL A 313 6.27 -5.75 12.92
C VAL A 313 5.94 -6.43 11.58
N PRO A 314 6.94 -6.66 10.71
CA PRO A 314 6.71 -7.00 9.29
C PRO A 314 6.16 -8.41 9.07
N GLY A 315 6.35 -9.31 10.02
CA GLY A 315 6.00 -10.71 9.85
C GLY A 315 6.85 -11.36 8.75
N ARG A 316 6.20 -12.14 7.84
CA ARG A 316 6.87 -12.91 6.79
C ARG A 316 6.54 -12.42 5.38
N VAL A 317 6.23 -11.15 5.22
CA VAL A 317 5.92 -10.53 3.92
C VAL A 317 7.12 -9.72 3.46
N PHE A 318 7.65 -10.02 2.29
CA PHE A 318 8.88 -9.43 1.74
C PHE A 318 8.85 -7.89 1.71
N GLU A 319 7.77 -7.28 1.21
CA GLU A 319 7.60 -5.83 1.15
C GLU A 319 7.68 -5.19 2.54
N ARG A 320 7.01 -5.80 3.53
CA ARG A 320 7.01 -5.30 4.90
C ARG A 320 8.37 -5.42 5.57
N GLN A 321 9.13 -6.48 5.24
CA GLN A 321 10.51 -6.66 5.69
C GLN A 321 11.42 -5.61 5.06
N PHE A 322 11.26 -5.35 3.76
CA PHE A 322 11.97 -4.28 3.07
C PHE A 322 11.69 -2.92 3.72
N ASN A 323 10.43 -2.58 3.99
CA ASN A 323 10.05 -1.34 4.65
C ASN A 323 10.61 -1.25 6.08
N ALA A 324 10.62 -2.37 6.82
CA ALA A 324 11.19 -2.42 8.17
C ALA A 324 12.71 -2.13 8.15
N GLU A 325 13.44 -2.72 7.21
CA GLU A 325 14.85 -2.47 7.01
C GLU A 325 15.13 -1.01 6.58
N ALA A 326 14.26 -0.43 5.75
CA ALA A 326 14.35 0.97 5.36
C ALA A 326 14.16 1.91 6.57
N VAL A 327 13.16 1.64 7.42
CA VAL A 327 12.89 2.41 8.65
C VAL A 327 14.08 2.38 9.61
N GLU A 328 14.73 1.21 9.80
CA GLU A 328 15.92 1.11 10.64
C GLU A 328 17.13 1.82 10.01
N ARG A 329 17.38 1.62 8.72
CA ARG A 329 18.48 2.25 7.99
C ARG A 329 18.41 3.77 8.02
N THR A 330 17.22 4.34 7.91
CA THR A 330 16.98 5.78 7.94
C THR A 330 16.83 6.36 9.34
N ARG A 331 16.97 5.54 10.39
CA ARG A 331 16.79 5.95 11.80
C ARG A 331 15.42 6.58 12.06
N CYS A 332 14.36 5.98 11.52
CA CYS A 332 12.99 6.42 11.76
C CYS A 332 12.24 5.48 12.70
N GLY A 333 12.91 4.42 13.18
CA GLY A 333 12.31 3.45 14.07
C GLY A 333 13.10 2.15 14.22
N LEU A 334 12.44 1.14 14.79
CA LEU A 334 12.97 -0.21 15.04
C LEU A 334 12.06 -1.27 14.44
N SER A 335 12.63 -2.43 14.10
CA SER A 335 11.85 -3.60 13.68
C SER A 335 11.77 -4.66 14.78
N VAL A 336 10.62 -5.34 14.86
CA VAL A 336 10.39 -6.47 15.75
C VAL A 336 9.96 -7.67 14.92
N ARG A 337 10.85 -8.63 14.72
CA ARG A 337 10.61 -9.80 13.83
C ARG A 337 9.46 -10.69 14.31
N ALA A 338 9.29 -10.85 15.61
CA ALA A 338 8.24 -11.70 16.18
C ALA A 338 7.13 -10.83 16.81
N PRO A 339 5.84 -11.07 16.52
CA PRO A 339 4.73 -10.28 17.07
C PRO A 339 4.46 -10.64 18.55
N LYS A 340 5.49 -10.54 19.39
CA LYS A 340 5.40 -10.75 20.83
C LYS A 340 5.14 -9.41 21.51
N PRO A 341 4.04 -9.26 22.27
CA PRO A 341 3.67 -8.00 22.92
C PRO A 341 4.78 -7.38 23.77
N ALA A 342 5.54 -8.19 24.51
CA ALA A 342 6.66 -7.70 25.33
C ALA A 342 7.78 -7.08 24.50
N LEU A 343 8.17 -7.70 23.37
CA LEU A 343 9.22 -7.17 22.50
C LEU A 343 8.77 -5.87 21.79
N ILE A 344 7.48 -5.77 21.47
CA ILE A 344 6.90 -4.55 20.88
C ILE A 344 6.96 -3.41 21.91
N ALA A 345 6.56 -3.66 23.16
CA ALA A 345 6.59 -2.67 24.22
C ALA A 345 8.03 -2.22 24.56
N GLU A 346 8.97 -3.16 24.61
CA GLU A 346 10.40 -2.88 24.80
C GLU A 346 10.97 -2.00 23.68
N ALA A 347 10.71 -2.33 22.42
CA ALA A 347 11.16 -1.53 21.27
C ALA A 347 10.55 -0.13 21.30
N ALA A 348 9.27 0.01 21.62
CA ALA A 348 8.62 1.31 21.73
C ALA A 348 9.20 2.16 22.88
N LEU A 349 9.45 1.56 24.04
CA LEU A 349 10.06 2.24 25.17
C LEU A 349 11.48 2.75 24.84
N ARG A 350 12.27 1.95 24.13
CA ARG A 350 13.59 2.36 23.63
C ARG A 350 13.50 3.53 22.68
N LEU A 351 12.58 3.50 21.71
CA LEU A 351 12.39 4.60 20.74
C LEU A 351 12.01 5.92 21.41
N VAL A 352 11.18 5.86 22.44
CA VAL A 352 10.72 7.06 23.15
C VAL A 352 11.83 7.64 24.04
N ASN A 353 12.73 6.79 24.57
CA ASN A 353 13.79 7.21 25.51
C ASN A 353 15.15 7.46 24.83
N GLU A 354 15.42 6.86 23.67
CA GLU A 354 16.71 6.90 22.97
C GLU A 354 16.60 7.75 21.69
N ALA A 355 16.74 9.08 21.80
CA ALA A 355 16.62 10.03 20.68
C ALA A 355 17.39 9.67 19.39
N PRO A 356 18.61 9.06 19.41
CA PRO A 356 19.32 8.67 18.20
C PRO A 356 18.57 7.65 17.32
N LEU A 357 17.64 6.87 17.88
CA LEU A 357 16.88 5.86 17.14
C LEU A 357 15.77 6.46 16.28
N SER A 358 15.42 7.72 16.49
CA SER A 358 14.41 8.45 15.71
C SER A 358 14.95 9.72 15.05
N GLY A 359 16.28 9.90 15.06
CA GLY A 359 16.94 11.12 14.58
C GLY A 359 16.85 11.37 13.07
N GLY A 360 16.37 10.40 12.28
CA GLY A 360 16.20 10.55 10.83
C GLY A 360 14.84 11.09 10.40
N LEU A 361 13.86 11.23 11.31
CA LEU A 361 12.48 11.54 10.96
C LEU A 361 12.29 12.85 10.20
N ALA A 362 12.81 13.95 10.76
CA ALA A 362 12.67 15.28 10.15
C ALA A 362 13.36 15.34 8.77
N SER A 363 14.60 14.89 8.66
CA SER A 363 15.35 14.88 7.40
C SER A 363 14.68 14.04 6.32
N LEU A 364 14.15 12.86 6.69
CA LEU A 364 13.46 11.99 5.75
C LEU A 364 12.12 12.56 5.33
N ARG A 365 11.40 13.20 6.25
CA ARG A 365 10.15 13.91 5.93
C ARG A 365 10.40 15.05 4.95
N ASP A 366 11.44 15.85 5.16
CA ASP A 366 11.79 16.95 4.27
C ASP A 366 12.17 16.42 2.87
N GLU A 367 12.99 15.37 2.76
CA GLU A 367 13.31 14.70 1.50
C GLU A 367 12.01 14.26 0.76
N LEU A 368 11.06 13.65 1.47
CA LEU A 368 9.79 13.21 0.89
C LEU A 368 8.91 14.37 0.43
N LEU A 369 8.91 15.51 1.14
CA LEU A 369 8.14 16.71 0.78
C LEU A 369 8.70 17.39 -0.47
N GLU A 370 10.01 17.48 -0.61
CA GLU A 370 10.69 18.12 -1.75
C GLU A 370 10.39 17.42 -3.09
N LEU A 371 9.98 16.16 -3.06
CA LEU A 371 9.64 15.39 -4.25
C LEU A 371 8.28 15.72 -4.87
N GLY A 372 7.44 16.53 -4.23
CA GLY A 372 6.27 17.17 -4.80
C GLY A 372 4.98 16.33 -4.90
N GLY A 373 4.98 15.09 -4.43
CA GLY A 373 3.77 14.28 -4.28
C GLY A 373 2.98 14.03 -5.55
N THR A 374 1.66 14.14 -5.43
CA THR A 374 0.74 13.98 -6.55
C THR A 374 0.90 15.07 -7.60
N GLU A 375 1.31 16.29 -7.24
CA GLU A 375 1.58 17.38 -8.19
C GLU A 375 2.74 17.02 -9.11
N ARG A 376 3.79 16.38 -8.60
CA ARG A 376 4.88 15.85 -9.40
C ARG A 376 4.39 14.83 -10.44
N ILE A 377 3.51 13.91 -10.02
CA ILE A 377 2.91 12.92 -10.93
C ILE A 377 2.15 13.61 -12.06
N VAL A 378 1.29 14.57 -11.72
CA VAL A 378 0.45 15.27 -12.70
C VAL A 378 1.34 16.04 -13.70
N SER A 379 2.28 16.86 -13.22
CA SER A 379 3.17 17.64 -14.08
C SER A 379 4.01 16.76 -15.01
N GLU A 380 4.58 15.68 -14.51
CA GLU A 380 5.36 14.73 -15.32
C GLU A 380 4.53 14.02 -16.39
N VAL A 381 3.24 13.74 -16.11
CA VAL A 381 2.33 13.15 -17.10
C VAL A 381 1.93 14.17 -18.15
N GLU A 382 1.68 15.43 -17.77
CA GLU A 382 1.37 16.52 -18.69
C GLU A 382 2.54 16.81 -19.68
N GLU A 383 3.77 16.59 -19.24
CA GLU A 383 4.99 16.80 -20.05
C GLU A 383 5.30 15.64 -21.01
N ILE A 384 4.66 14.47 -20.88
CA ILE A 384 4.89 13.36 -21.81
C ILE A 384 4.27 13.71 -23.16
N PRO A 385 5.04 13.73 -24.27
CA PRO A 385 4.46 13.93 -25.58
C PRO A 385 3.44 12.83 -25.90
N TYR A 386 2.21 13.23 -26.17
CA TYR A 386 1.17 12.30 -26.65
C TYR A 386 1.51 11.97 -28.11
N LEU A 387 1.65 10.70 -28.40
CA LEU A 387 1.93 10.18 -29.75
C LEU A 387 0.69 10.27 -30.64
#